data_78a0b91235da9943f32c3e3ee9875cef
#
_entry.id   78a0b91235da9943f32c3e3ee9875cef
#
_cell.length_a   1.000
_cell.length_b   1.000
_cell.length_c   1.000
_cell.angle_alpha   90.00
_cell.angle_beta   90.00
_cell.angle_gamma   90.00
#
_symmetry.space_group_name_H-M   'P 1'
#
loop_
_entity.id
_entity.type
_entity.pdbx_description
1 polymer ?
#
loop_
_entity_poly.entity_id
_entity_poly.type
_entity_poly.pdbx_seq_one_letter_code
_entity_poly.pdbx_strand_id
1 'polypeptide(L)'
;MMKMCWLPVLLMAMFLCGCSQSNEDEVRKAKRFEALKGLPLDTVLTRAFKFYERFQATGDTLLRDSMNDYRDHFFARWELSSDSLCGTVAPDDSLAAELRDIYEVVLEFNAKRMYRYILDREKREAFENTVYETIKNTKHIDITDVLADIEKWKENPDSIRALHNQRDSVESADIWSIPLEETLAGLKNDSNNVLNRVYFVQTMDLVYMDTSASDMNDLDRINFFDIEQKAWKKVKSACLNKTPMNQQVLVLNDDYEPLLNNFMKANIHESRRERNTLLPNKYPFWYPMISVVPCHSGDDFYFNSFPTIWSVVFNKTHDMVMLNVGESFNNGGYYYLSKKNGKWKLVMHKHGWVS
;
A
#
# COMPACT_ATOMS: atom_id res chain seq x y z
N MET A 1 -38.17 -37.20 -41.27
CA MET A 1 -38.05 -36.45 -40.00
C MET A 1 -36.79 -36.90 -39.24
N MET A 2 -35.66 -36.30 -39.54
CA MET A 2 -34.40 -36.53 -38.84
C MET A 2 -33.67 -35.21 -38.77
N LYS A 3 -34.00 -34.39 -37.76
CA LYS A 3 -33.27 -33.18 -37.38
C LYS A 3 -33.26 -33.19 -35.87
N MET A 4 -32.14 -33.46 -35.26
CA MET A 4 -31.73 -33.06 -33.91
C MET A 4 -30.73 -34.03 -33.33
N CYS A 5 -29.44 -33.89 -33.64
CA CYS A 5 -28.39 -34.55 -32.87
C CYS A 5 -26.99 -33.90 -32.99
N TRP A 6 -26.86 -32.70 -33.58
CA TRP A 6 -25.54 -32.08 -33.79
C TRP A 6 -25.16 -31.02 -32.75
N LEU A 7 -26.13 -30.48 -31.98
CA LEU A 7 -25.86 -29.40 -31.00
C LEU A 7 -25.00 -29.84 -29.81
N PRO A 8 -25.22 -31.03 -29.20
CA PRO A 8 -24.39 -31.44 -28.04
C PRO A 8 -22.96 -31.82 -28.40
N VAL A 9 -22.73 -32.31 -29.64
CA VAL A 9 -21.37 -32.66 -30.11
C VAL A 9 -20.52 -31.40 -30.35
N LEU A 10 -21.12 -30.33 -30.86
CA LEU A 10 -20.42 -29.05 -31.06
C LEU A 10 -20.04 -28.37 -29.71
N LEU A 11 -20.95 -28.42 -28.74
CA LEU A 11 -20.69 -27.92 -27.37
C LEU A 11 -19.58 -28.72 -26.67
N MET A 12 -19.54 -30.04 -26.80
CA MET A 12 -18.53 -30.89 -26.23
C MET A 12 -17.16 -30.68 -26.92
N ALA A 13 -17.11 -30.42 -28.21
CA ALA A 13 -15.89 -30.09 -28.95
C ALA A 13 -15.32 -28.72 -28.54
N MET A 14 -16.17 -27.71 -28.25
CA MET A 14 -15.73 -26.42 -27.77
C MET A 14 -15.15 -26.50 -26.33
N PHE A 15 -15.72 -27.36 -25.47
CA PHE A 15 -15.16 -27.59 -24.11
C PHE A 15 -13.84 -28.33 -24.17
N LEU A 16 -13.64 -29.28 -25.05
CA LEU A 16 -12.38 -30.02 -25.18
C LEU A 16 -11.27 -29.16 -25.82
N CYS A 17 -11.60 -28.28 -26.75
CA CYS A 17 -10.62 -27.33 -27.32
C CYS A 17 -10.19 -26.27 -26.34
N GLY A 18 -11.08 -25.77 -25.46
CA GLY A 18 -10.74 -24.80 -24.44
C GLY A 18 -9.78 -25.34 -23.37
N CYS A 19 -9.95 -26.61 -22.96
CA CYS A 19 -9.08 -27.26 -22.00
C CYS A 19 -7.69 -27.61 -22.57
N SER A 20 -7.56 -27.86 -23.87
CA SER A 20 -6.26 -28.18 -24.48
C SER A 20 -5.40 -26.93 -24.67
N GLN A 21 -6.00 -25.79 -25.02
CA GLN A 21 -5.26 -24.52 -25.14
C GLN A 21 -4.70 -24.03 -23.82
N SER A 22 -5.48 -24.13 -22.72
CA SER A 22 -5.00 -23.74 -21.39
C SER A 22 -3.79 -24.58 -20.93
N ASN A 23 -3.79 -25.87 -21.24
CA ASN A 23 -2.72 -26.77 -20.87
C ASN A 23 -1.42 -26.53 -21.68
N GLU A 24 -1.54 -26.20 -22.97
CA GLU A 24 -0.38 -25.83 -23.80
C GLU A 24 0.26 -24.52 -23.38
N ASP A 25 -0.53 -23.53 -22.98
CA ASP A 25 -0.04 -22.24 -22.52
C ASP A 25 0.66 -22.36 -21.15
N GLU A 26 0.13 -23.18 -20.25
CA GLU A 26 0.80 -23.49 -18.97
C GLU A 26 2.12 -24.22 -19.18
N VAL A 27 2.18 -25.19 -20.09
CA VAL A 27 3.42 -25.91 -20.41
C VAL A 27 4.46 -24.97 -21.06
N ARG A 28 4.01 -24.04 -21.93
CA ARG A 28 4.91 -23.02 -22.50
C ARG A 28 5.43 -22.07 -21.40
N LYS A 29 4.55 -21.63 -20.51
CA LYS A 29 4.93 -20.76 -19.37
C LYS A 29 5.95 -21.46 -18.47
N ALA A 30 5.72 -22.72 -18.13
CA ALA A 30 6.64 -23.51 -17.33
C ALA A 30 8.03 -23.67 -18.00
N LYS A 31 8.08 -23.95 -19.31
CA LYS A 31 9.35 -24.04 -20.06
C LYS A 31 10.09 -22.72 -20.11
N ARG A 32 9.39 -21.60 -20.32
CA ARG A 32 10.00 -20.27 -20.31
C ARG A 32 10.54 -19.93 -18.91
N PHE A 33 9.77 -20.25 -17.87
CA PHE A 33 10.17 -20.04 -16.50
C PHE A 33 11.46 -20.80 -16.16
N GLU A 34 11.57 -22.05 -16.57
CA GLU A 34 12.78 -22.87 -16.35
C GLU A 34 13.99 -22.29 -17.10
N ALA A 35 13.82 -21.78 -18.33
CA ALA A 35 14.88 -21.13 -19.09
C ALA A 35 15.40 -19.84 -18.45
N LEU A 36 14.59 -19.15 -17.62
CA LEU A 36 14.97 -17.93 -16.92
C LEU A 36 15.64 -18.19 -15.57
N LYS A 37 15.50 -19.40 -15.02
CA LYS A 37 15.91 -19.76 -13.64
C LYS A 37 17.38 -19.49 -13.34
N GLY A 38 18.24 -19.66 -14.33
CA GLY A 38 19.70 -19.43 -14.20
C GLY A 38 20.14 -17.98 -14.42
N LEU A 39 19.25 -17.09 -14.82
CA LEU A 39 19.62 -15.70 -15.08
C LEU A 39 19.73 -14.90 -13.78
N PRO A 40 20.73 -13.99 -13.67
CA PRO A 40 20.78 -13.01 -12.57
C PRO A 40 19.51 -12.16 -12.51
N LEU A 41 19.07 -11.79 -11.30
CA LEU A 41 17.81 -11.03 -11.08
C LEU A 41 17.83 -9.66 -11.77
N ASP A 42 18.97 -8.97 -11.75
CA ASP A 42 19.17 -7.69 -12.44
C ASP A 42 19.00 -7.82 -13.96
N THR A 43 19.50 -8.93 -14.53
CA THR A 43 19.34 -9.25 -15.94
C THR A 43 17.87 -9.54 -16.29
N VAL A 44 17.16 -10.30 -15.45
CA VAL A 44 15.72 -10.58 -15.60
C VAL A 44 14.95 -9.28 -15.62
N LEU A 45 15.16 -8.42 -14.62
CA LEU A 45 14.46 -7.15 -14.46
C LEU A 45 14.76 -6.18 -15.62
N THR A 46 16.03 -6.05 -16.01
CA THR A 46 16.44 -5.19 -17.13
C THR A 46 15.83 -5.65 -18.45
N ARG A 47 15.73 -6.95 -18.70
CA ARG A 47 15.10 -7.48 -19.91
C ARG A 47 13.59 -7.26 -19.91
N ALA A 48 12.92 -7.47 -18.77
CA ALA A 48 11.50 -7.18 -18.63
C ALA A 48 11.22 -5.71 -19.00
N PHE A 49 12.03 -4.79 -18.47
CA PHE A 49 11.87 -3.37 -18.74
C PHE A 49 12.14 -3.00 -20.22
N LYS A 50 13.14 -3.59 -20.86
CA LYS A 50 13.40 -3.38 -22.29
C LYS A 50 12.23 -3.85 -23.17
N PHE A 51 11.57 -4.95 -22.81
CA PHE A 51 10.35 -5.40 -23.48
C PHE A 51 9.19 -4.42 -23.24
N TYR A 52 9.07 -3.88 -22.01
CA TYR A 52 8.09 -2.86 -21.67
C TYR A 52 8.25 -1.60 -22.54
N GLU A 53 9.47 -1.03 -22.62
CA GLU A 53 9.75 0.15 -23.43
C GLU A 53 9.39 -0.09 -24.91
N ARG A 54 9.78 -1.24 -25.46
CA ARG A 54 9.46 -1.59 -26.83
C ARG A 54 7.95 -1.79 -27.04
N PHE A 55 7.27 -2.42 -26.09
CA PHE A 55 5.80 -2.54 -26.12
C PHE A 55 5.13 -1.17 -26.10
N GLN A 56 5.56 -0.27 -25.24
CA GLN A 56 5.02 1.11 -25.19
C GLN A 56 5.23 1.86 -26.51
N ALA A 57 6.33 1.63 -27.19
CA ALA A 57 6.63 2.27 -28.46
C ALA A 57 5.87 1.68 -29.66
N THR A 58 5.53 0.39 -29.65
CA THR A 58 5.01 -0.33 -30.82
C THR A 58 3.58 -0.86 -30.66
N GLY A 59 3.10 -1.06 -29.42
CA GLY A 59 1.84 -1.73 -29.13
C GLY A 59 1.86 -3.25 -29.40
N ASP A 60 3.03 -3.84 -29.68
CA ASP A 60 3.17 -5.27 -30.02
C ASP A 60 2.89 -6.17 -28.80
N THR A 61 1.82 -6.97 -28.89
CA THR A 61 1.37 -7.84 -27.80
C THR A 61 2.38 -8.96 -27.48
N LEU A 62 3.18 -9.41 -28.42
CA LEU A 62 4.24 -10.41 -28.17
C LEU A 62 5.34 -9.85 -27.26
N LEU A 63 5.62 -8.54 -27.38
CA LEU A 63 6.57 -7.86 -26.47
C LEU A 63 5.98 -7.72 -25.06
N ARG A 64 4.66 -7.45 -24.97
CA ARG A 64 3.94 -7.44 -23.69
C ARG A 64 4.00 -8.80 -23.00
N ASP A 65 3.75 -9.87 -23.74
CA ASP A 65 3.78 -11.23 -23.22
C ASP A 65 5.21 -11.60 -22.75
N SER A 66 6.23 -11.23 -23.53
CA SER A 66 7.62 -11.41 -23.12
C SER A 66 7.95 -10.60 -21.87
N MET A 67 7.52 -9.35 -21.79
CA MET A 67 7.66 -8.51 -20.58
C MET A 67 7.06 -9.20 -19.36
N ASN A 68 5.81 -9.70 -19.50
CA ASN A 68 5.11 -10.37 -18.40
C ASN A 68 5.86 -11.64 -17.96
N ASP A 69 6.34 -12.48 -18.89
CA ASP A 69 7.10 -13.69 -18.56
C ASP A 69 8.33 -13.36 -17.68
N TYR A 70 9.12 -12.34 -18.04
CA TYR A 70 10.28 -11.92 -17.25
C TYR A 70 9.89 -11.31 -15.91
N ARG A 71 8.85 -10.46 -15.89
CA ARG A 71 8.36 -9.82 -14.67
C ARG A 71 7.78 -10.83 -13.70
N ASP A 72 6.94 -11.75 -14.17
CA ASP A 72 6.37 -12.83 -13.36
C ASP A 72 7.47 -13.73 -12.79
N HIS A 73 8.54 -14.00 -13.57
CA HIS A 73 9.68 -14.75 -13.08
C HIS A 73 10.46 -14.01 -11.98
N PHE A 74 10.62 -12.69 -12.12
CA PHE A 74 11.23 -11.86 -11.10
C PHE A 74 10.43 -11.91 -9.78
N PHE A 75 9.13 -11.71 -9.85
CA PHE A 75 8.27 -11.73 -8.68
C PHE A 75 8.20 -13.12 -8.03
N ALA A 76 8.09 -14.19 -8.81
CA ALA A 76 8.09 -15.56 -8.27
C ALA A 76 9.38 -15.90 -7.50
N ARG A 77 10.54 -15.39 -7.95
CA ARG A 77 11.80 -15.55 -7.20
C ARG A 77 11.80 -14.72 -5.92
N TRP A 78 11.18 -13.54 -5.94
CA TRP A 78 11.04 -12.72 -4.75
C TRP A 78 10.07 -13.36 -3.74
N GLU A 79 8.97 -13.93 -4.20
CA GLU A 79 8.06 -14.74 -3.37
C GLU A 79 8.78 -15.88 -2.66
N LEU A 80 9.55 -16.70 -3.40
CA LEU A 80 10.32 -17.79 -2.82
C LEU A 80 11.34 -17.32 -1.78
N SER A 81 12.02 -16.20 -2.04
CA SER A 81 12.93 -15.59 -1.08
C SER A 81 12.19 -15.09 0.16
N SER A 82 11.01 -14.48 -0.03
CA SER A 82 10.17 -13.99 1.06
C SER A 82 9.67 -15.14 1.94
N ASP A 83 9.16 -16.20 1.34
CA ASP A 83 8.71 -17.39 2.07
C ASP A 83 9.84 -18.02 2.89
N SER A 84 11.04 -18.08 2.32
CA SER A 84 12.24 -18.57 3.04
C SER A 84 12.55 -17.70 4.26
N LEU A 85 12.52 -16.36 4.11
CA LEU A 85 12.78 -15.43 5.20
C LEU A 85 11.69 -15.49 6.27
N CYS A 86 10.44 -15.57 5.87
CA CYS A 86 9.29 -15.70 6.79
C CYS A 86 9.41 -16.96 7.64
N GLY A 87 9.93 -18.04 7.08
CA GLY A 87 10.19 -19.29 7.81
C GLY A 87 11.37 -19.23 8.78
N THR A 88 12.24 -18.22 8.69
CA THR A 88 13.44 -18.10 9.57
C THR A 88 13.16 -17.36 10.88
N VAL A 89 12.10 -16.57 10.96
CA VAL A 89 11.70 -15.93 12.21
C VAL A 89 11.16 -17.01 13.13
N ALA A 90 11.82 -17.20 14.28
CA ALA A 90 11.44 -18.23 15.22
C ALA A 90 9.95 -18.08 15.62
N PRO A 91 9.14 -19.15 15.53
CA PRO A 91 7.72 -19.07 15.90
C PRO A 91 7.52 -18.62 17.35
N ASP A 92 8.53 -18.81 18.20
CA ASP A 92 8.52 -18.51 19.63
C ASP A 92 9.01 -17.07 19.96
N ASP A 93 9.40 -16.26 18.95
CA ASP A 93 9.70 -14.85 19.19
C ASP A 93 8.40 -14.08 19.42
N SER A 94 8.04 -13.97 20.70
CA SER A 94 6.80 -13.33 21.13
C SER A 94 6.73 -11.85 20.68
N LEU A 95 7.86 -11.15 20.65
CA LEU A 95 7.91 -9.75 20.21
C LEU A 95 7.70 -9.62 18.70
N ALA A 96 8.34 -10.49 17.91
CA ALA A 96 8.15 -10.49 16.46
C ALA A 96 6.69 -10.78 16.07
N ALA A 97 6.06 -11.74 16.75
CA ALA A 97 4.64 -12.05 16.55
C ALA A 97 3.74 -10.89 16.98
N GLU A 98 4.06 -10.26 18.11
CA GLU A 98 3.32 -9.10 18.61
C GLU A 98 3.38 -7.90 17.66
N LEU A 99 4.55 -7.62 17.10
CA LEU A 99 4.74 -6.56 16.10
C LEU A 99 3.96 -6.83 14.82
N ARG A 100 3.87 -8.09 14.39
CA ARG A 100 3.01 -8.49 13.26
C ARG A 100 1.54 -8.21 13.57
N ASP A 101 1.06 -8.61 14.74
CA ASP A 101 -0.34 -8.43 15.13
C ASP A 101 -0.69 -6.93 15.24
N ILE A 102 0.24 -6.12 15.73
CA ILE A 102 0.14 -4.65 15.72
C ILE A 102 0.04 -4.11 14.28
N TYR A 103 0.88 -4.61 13.39
CA TYR A 103 0.89 -4.16 12.00
C TYR A 103 -0.42 -4.51 11.29
N GLU A 104 -0.97 -5.70 11.51
CA GLU A 104 -2.26 -6.11 10.94
C GLU A 104 -3.41 -5.18 11.37
N VAL A 105 -3.41 -4.71 12.63
CA VAL A 105 -4.38 -3.69 13.12
C VAL A 105 -4.21 -2.36 12.39
N VAL A 106 -2.98 -1.92 12.18
CA VAL A 106 -2.69 -0.69 11.43
C VAL A 106 -3.17 -0.78 9.99
N LEU A 107 -2.93 -1.93 9.34
CA LEU A 107 -3.37 -2.17 7.97
C LEU A 107 -4.90 -2.16 7.85
N GLU A 108 -5.61 -2.82 8.76
CA GLU A 108 -7.07 -2.83 8.77
C GLU A 108 -7.63 -1.42 8.97
N PHE A 109 -7.11 -0.66 9.92
CA PHE A 109 -7.53 0.71 10.15
C PHE A 109 -7.30 1.59 8.92
N ASN A 110 -6.11 1.51 8.34
CA ASN A 110 -5.79 2.31 7.16
C ASN A 110 -6.71 1.96 5.97
N ALA A 111 -7.03 0.69 5.76
CA ALA A 111 -7.97 0.28 4.73
C ALA A 111 -9.37 0.91 4.95
N LYS A 112 -9.89 0.85 6.18
CA LYS A 112 -11.18 1.46 6.55
C LYS A 112 -11.16 2.98 6.38
N ARG A 113 -10.06 3.62 6.75
CA ARG A 113 -9.87 5.08 6.59
C ARG A 113 -9.85 5.48 5.11
N MET A 114 -9.16 4.72 4.27
CA MET A 114 -9.15 4.97 2.83
C MET A 114 -10.54 4.80 2.22
N TYR A 115 -11.28 3.78 2.62
CA TYR A 115 -12.65 3.60 2.17
C TYR A 115 -13.57 4.74 2.62
N ARG A 116 -13.44 5.18 3.87
CA ARG A 116 -14.16 6.36 4.36
C ARG A 116 -13.86 7.60 3.54
N TYR A 117 -12.59 7.81 3.19
CA TYR A 117 -12.20 8.92 2.31
C TYR A 117 -12.89 8.86 0.93
N ILE A 118 -13.00 7.65 0.35
CA ILE A 118 -13.71 7.45 -0.92
C ILE A 118 -15.20 7.82 -0.76
N LEU A 119 -15.86 7.32 0.27
CA LEU A 119 -17.26 7.65 0.54
C LEU A 119 -17.48 9.15 0.75
N ASP A 120 -16.59 9.81 1.46
CA ASP A 120 -16.67 11.25 1.70
C ASP A 120 -16.38 12.06 0.43
N ARG A 121 -15.49 11.58 -0.43
CA ARG A 121 -15.26 12.16 -1.76
C ARG A 121 -16.49 12.05 -2.64
N GLU A 122 -17.10 10.88 -2.71
CA GLU A 122 -18.33 10.66 -3.50
C GLU A 122 -19.49 11.54 -3.01
N LYS A 123 -19.66 11.68 -1.69
CA LYS A 123 -20.64 12.58 -1.10
C LYS A 123 -20.36 14.04 -1.43
N ARG A 124 -19.09 14.45 -1.42
CA ARG A 124 -18.68 15.81 -1.77
C ARG A 124 -18.93 16.09 -3.24
N GLU A 125 -18.53 15.17 -4.13
CA GLU A 125 -18.78 15.31 -5.56
C GLU A 125 -20.28 15.38 -5.88
N ALA A 126 -21.10 14.56 -5.21
CA ALA A 126 -22.56 14.62 -5.33
C ALA A 126 -23.12 15.97 -4.83
N PHE A 127 -22.60 16.50 -3.72
CA PHE A 127 -22.97 17.80 -3.18
C PHE A 127 -22.53 18.92 -4.14
N GLU A 128 -21.28 18.92 -4.60
CA GLU A 128 -20.74 19.89 -5.55
C GLU A 128 -21.54 19.91 -6.86
N ASN A 129 -21.90 18.75 -7.38
CA ASN A 129 -22.78 18.63 -8.56
C ASN A 129 -24.17 19.20 -8.27
N THR A 130 -24.74 18.94 -7.10
CA THR A 130 -26.04 19.50 -6.70
C THR A 130 -25.98 21.03 -6.59
N VAL A 131 -24.92 21.56 -5.98
CA VAL A 131 -24.68 23.01 -5.88
C VAL A 131 -24.49 23.60 -7.27
N TYR A 132 -23.67 22.97 -8.12
CA TYR A 132 -23.44 23.43 -9.51
C TYR A 132 -24.75 23.47 -10.32
N GLU A 133 -25.56 22.43 -10.28
CA GLU A 133 -26.86 22.41 -10.97
C GLU A 133 -27.84 23.43 -10.38
N THR A 134 -27.79 23.65 -9.07
CA THR A 134 -28.62 24.69 -8.40
C THR A 134 -28.16 26.08 -8.86
N ILE A 135 -26.87 26.36 -8.88
CA ILE A 135 -26.30 27.63 -9.35
C ILE A 135 -26.66 27.88 -10.82
N LYS A 136 -26.51 26.86 -11.66
CA LYS A 136 -26.80 26.93 -13.11
C LYS A 136 -28.27 27.23 -13.38
N ASN A 137 -29.18 26.71 -12.52
CA ASN A 137 -30.64 26.88 -12.66
C ASN A 137 -31.18 28.11 -11.94
N THR A 138 -30.40 28.72 -11.03
CA THR A 138 -30.80 29.92 -10.27
C THR A 138 -30.14 31.15 -10.86
N LYS A 139 -30.95 32.02 -11.48
CA LYS A 139 -30.45 33.24 -12.17
C LYS A 139 -29.82 34.33 -11.30
N HIS A 140 -29.84 34.21 -9.98
CA HIS A 140 -29.26 35.18 -9.03
C HIS A 140 -28.78 34.46 -7.75
N ILE A 141 -27.47 34.19 -7.65
CA ILE A 141 -26.80 33.99 -6.36
C ILE A 141 -25.84 35.17 -6.20
N ASP A 142 -25.97 35.91 -5.11
CA ASP A 142 -25.00 36.93 -4.76
C ASP A 142 -23.76 36.25 -4.18
N ILE A 143 -22.69 36.24 -4.97
CA ILE A 143 -21.37 35.64 -4.61
C ILE A 143 -20.83 36.27 -3.33
N THR A 144 -21.24 37.51 -3.02
CA THR A 144 -20.79 38.24 -1.84
C THR A 144 -21.21 37.57 -0.52
N ASP A 145 -22.39 36.94 -0.46
CA ASP A 145 -22.84 36.23 0.72
C ASP A 145 -22.07 34.92 0.98
N VAL A 146 -21.67 34.22 -0.09
CA VAL A 146 -20.84 33.00 0.00
C VAL A 146 -19.43 33.35 0.46
N LEU A 147 -18.86 34.44 -0.03
CA LEU A 147 -17.52 34.88 0.36
C LEU A 147 -17.51 35.42 1.81
N ALA A 148 -18.55 36.07 2.27
CA ALA A 148 -18.67 36.53 3.66
C ALA A 148 -18.73 35.37 4.66
N ASP A 149 -19.38 34.26 4.31
CA ASP A 149 -19.39 33.03 5.14
C ASP A 149 -18.02 32.35 5.16
N ILE A 150 -17.27 32.35 4.06
CA ILE A 150 -15.89 31.81 3.99
C ILE A 150 -14.94 32.68 4.82
N GLU A 151 -15.10 33.99 4.85
CA GLU A 151 -14.27 34.89 5.67
C GLU A 151 -14.52 34.72 7.16
N LYS A 152 -15.74 34.55 7.61
CA LYS A 152 -16.07 34.21 8.99
C LYS A 152 -15.41 32.91 9.46
N TRP A 153 -15.24 31.95 8.56
CA TRP A 153 -14.51 30.71 8.84
C TRP A 153 -13.00 30.91 9.03
N LYS A 154 -12.41 31.91 8.37
CA LYS A 154 -10.99 32.22 8.49
C LYS A 154 -10.61 32.98 9.77
N GLU A 155 -11.57 33.64 10.42
CA GLU A 155 -11.30 34.50 11.57
C GLU A 155 -11.11 33.79 12.92
N ASN A 156 -11.31 32.46 12.99
CA ASN A 156 -11.12 31.73 14.25
C ASN A 156 -10.26 30.46 14.13
N PRO A 157 -8.92 30.61 14.06
CA PRO A 157 -7.99 29.47 13.94
C PRO A 157 -8.03 28.51 15.14
N ASP A 158 -8.42 28.97 16.33
CA ASP A 158 -8.50 28.10 17.53
C ASP A 158 -9.73 27.19 17.49
N SER A 159 -10.83 27.63 16.90
CA SER A 159 -12.02 26.78 16.66
C SER A 159 -11.72 25.69 15.63
N ILE A 160 -10.92 26.00 14.63
CA ILE A 160 -10.50 25.02 13.61
C ILE A 160 -9.58 23.97 14.25
N ARG A 161 -8.66 24.39 15.13
CA ARG A 161 -7.76 23.49 15.86
C ARG A 161 -8.49 22.61 16.87
N ALA A 162 -9.48 23.14 17.57
CA ALA A 162 -10.32 22.40 18.50
C ALA A 162 -11.22 21.39 17.75
N LEU A 163 -11.78 21.78 16.59
CA LEU A 163 -12.51 20.89 15.69
C LEU A 163 -11.64 19.77 15.12
N HIS A 164 -10.41 20.06 14.74
CA HIS A 164 -9.47 19.03 14.28
C HIS A 164 -9.15 18.03 15.40
N ASN A 165 -8.83 18.51 16.61
CA ASN A 165 -8.53 17.63 17.75
C ASN A 165 -9.75 16.81 18.20
N GLN A 166 -10.96 17.35 18.12
CA GLN A 166 -12.20 16.65 18.41
C GLN A 166 -12.57 15.67 17.28
N ARG A 167 -12.27 16.03 16.03
CA ARG A 167 -12.49 15.22 14.84
C ARG A 167 -11.66 13.94 14.85
N ASP A 168 -10.39 14.00 15.27
CA ASP A 168 -9.48 12.83 15.26
C ASP A 168 -9.92 11.70 16.21
N SER A 169 -10.51 12.03 17.37
CA SER A 169 -11.02 11.02 18.32
C SER A 169 -12.40 10.44 17.93
N VAL A 170 -13.25 11.25 17.36
CA VAL A 170 -14.57 10.83 16.85
C VAL A 170 -14.40 10.03 15.54
N GLU A 171 -13.45 10.47 14.69
CA GLU A 171 -13.16 9.87 13.41
C GLU A 171 -12.67 8.42 13.55
N SER A 172 -11.83 8.11 14.56
CA SER A 172 -11.35 6.73 14.76
C SER A 172 -12.47 5.77 15.21
N ALA A 173 -13.38 6.20 16.06
CA ALA A 173 -14.51 5.35 16.49
C ALA A 173 -15.49 5.08 15.34
N ASP A 174 -15.79 6.08 14.51
CA ASP A 174 -16.66 5.99 13.35
C ASP A 174 -16.03 5.09 12.24
N ILE A 175 -14.74 5.24 11.99
CA ILE A 175 -13.99 4.39 11.05
C ILE A 175 -14.03 2.92 11.45
N TRP A 176 -13.86 2.61 12.75
CA TRP A 176 -13.92 1.22 13.23
C TRP A 176 -15.30 0.60 13.10
N SER A 177 -16.36 1.39 13.07
CA SER A 177 -17.73 0.88 12.89
C SER A 177 -17.99 0.34 11.48
N ILE A 178 -17.18 0.72 10.48
CA ILE A 178 -17.36 0.28 9.11
C ILE A 178 -17.01 -1.23 8.99
N PRO A 179 -17.91 -2.06 8.46
CA PRO A 179 -17.62 -3.48 8.25
C PRO A 179 -16.44 -3.69 7.30
N LEU A 180 -15.55 -4.63 7.63
CA LEU A 180 -14.37 -4.90 6.80
C LEU A 180 -14.77 -5.38 5.39
N GLU A 181 -15.81 -6.20 5.27
CA GLU A 181 -16.31 -6.69 3.97
C GLU A 181 -16.79 -5.56 3.06
N GLU A 182 -17.52 -4.59 3.61
CA GLU A 182 -17.97 -3.40 2.88
C GLU A 182 -16.77 -2.57 2.44
N THR A 183 -15.80 -2.35 3.34
CA THR A 183 -14.54 -1.67 3.06
C THR A 183 -13.82 -2.30 1.87
N LEU A 184 -13.64 -3.62 1.89
CA LEU A 184 -12.90 -4.34 0.86
C LEU A 184 -13.63 -4.31 -0.49
N ALA A 185 -14.95 -4.41 -0.49
CA ALA A 185 -15.77 -4.31 -1.69
C ALA A 185 -15.65 -2.92 -2.34
N GLY A 186 -15.72 -1.86 -1.54
CA GLY A 186 -15.57 -0.48 -2.02
C GLY A 186 -14.18 -0.18 -2.54
N LEU A 187 -13.13 -0.62 -1.84
CA LEU A 187 -11.75 -0.42 -2.25
C LEU A 187 -11.40 -1.15 -3.56
N LYS A 188 -11.97 -2.31 -3.82
CA LYS A 188 -11.77 -3.04 -5.10
C LYS A 188 -12.32 -2.28 -6.30
N ASN A 189 -13.36 -1.51 -6.11
CA ASN A 189 -14.02 -0.78 -7.19
C ASN A 189 -13.27 0.52 -7.55
N ASP A 190 -12.41 1.04 -6.67
CA ASP A 190 -11.57 2.21 -6.98
C ASP A 190 -10.30 1.79 -7.71
N SER A 191 -10.27 1.96 -9.04
CA SER A 191 -9.13 1.60 -9.89
C SER A 191 -7.83 2.35 -9.55
N ASN A 192 -7.92 3.49 -8.87
CA ASN A 192 -6.76 4.29 -8.44
C ASN A 192 -6.24 3.91 -7.06
N ASN A 193 -6.90 2.97 -6.38
CA ASN A 193 -6.53 2.59 -5.04
C ASN A 193 -5.20 1.81 -5.01
N VAL A 194 -4.25 2.32 -4.25
CA VAL A 194 -2.94 1.69 -4.06
C VAL A 194 -3.02 0.31 -3.39
N LEU A 195 -4.10 0.03 -2.65
CA LEU A 195 -4.33 -1.29 -2.05
C LEU A 195 -4.77 -2.35 -3.06
N ASN A 196 -5.09 -1.98 -4.31
CA ASN A 196 -5.39 -2.94 -5.39
C ASN A 196 -4.13 -3.50 -6.06
N ARG A 197 -2.94 -3.29 -5.48
CA ARG A 197 -1.71 -3.93 -5.96
C ARG A 197 -1.76 -5.44 -5.74
N VAL A 198 -1.06 -6.16 -6.61
CA VAL A 198 -0.96 -7.63 -6.50
C VAL A 198 -0.18 -8.01 -5.24
N TYR A 199 0.88 -7.26 -4.94
CA TYR A 199 1.76 -7.54 -3.82
C TYR A 199 1.74 -6.43 -2.77
N PHE A 200 1.90 -6.85 -1.53
CA PHE A 200 2.23 -5.99 -0.40
C PHE A 200 3.70 -6.18 -0.05
N VAL A 201 4.49 -5.13 -0.15
CA VAL A 201 5.92 -5.16 0.18
C VAL A 201 6.11 -4.75 1.64
N GLN A 202 6.57 -5.69 2.45
CA GLN A 202 6.85 -5.50 3.88
C GLN A 202 8.33 -5.38 4.13
N THR A 203 8.74 -4.37 4.92
CA THR A 203 10.03 -4.39 5.62
C THR A 203 9.86 -5.09 6.97
N MET A 204 10.80 -6.00 7.28
CA MET A 204 10.78 -6.72 8.56
C MET A 204 11.61 -6.02 9.63
N ASP A 205 12.56 -5.18 9.25
CA ASP A 205 13.43 -4.50 10.18
C ASP A 205 12.67 -3.30 10.79
N LEU A 206 12.41 -3.39 12.08
CA LEU A 206 11.76 -2.35 12.86
C LEU A 206 12.69 -1.85 13.96
N VAL A 207 12.42 -0.65 14.43
CA VAL A 207 13.05 -0.13 15.66
C VAL A 207 11.98 0.01 16.72
N TYR A 208 12.34 -0.36 17.97
CA TYR A 208 11.44 -0.21 19.09
C TYR A 208 12.16 0.31 20.33
N MET A 209 11.38 0.80 21.28
CA MET A 209 11.85 1.27 22.56
C MET A 209 10.84 0.90 23.66
N ASP A 210 11.37 0.49 24.81
CA ASP A 210 10.60 0.33 26.03
C ASP A 210 10.69 1.61 26.84
N THR A 211 9.57 2.04 27.43
CA THR A 211 9.49 3.25 28.22
C THR A 211 8.98 2.97 29.63
N SER A 212 9.12 3.97 30.51
CA SER A 212 8.48 3.95 31.83
C SER A 212 7.04 4.47 31.82
N ALA A 213 6.49 4.82 30.63
CA ALA A 213 5.13 5.30 30.51
C ALA A 213 4.14 4.30 31.15
N SER A 214 3.21 4.81 31.94
CA SER A 214 2.25 3.99 32.67
C SER A 214 0.88 3.96 31.98
N ASP A 215 0.59 4.96 31.18
CA ASP A 215 -0.68 5.11 30.48
C ASP A 215 -0.51 5.79 29.10
N MET A 216 -1.63 5.98 28.41
CA MET A 216 -1.67 6.55 27.07
C MET A 216 -1.26 8.04 27.05
N ASN A 217 -1.54 8.77 28.10
CA ASN A 217 -1.18 10.19 28.18
C ASN A 217 0.34 10.36 28.35
N ASP A 218 0.97 9.44 29.06
CA ASP A 218 2.44 9.42 29.20
C ASP A 218 3.08 9.09 27.87
N LEU A 219 2.55 8.11 27.12
CA LEU A 219 3.01 7.78 25.75
C LEU A 219 2.85 8.99 24.81
N ASP A 220 1.74 9.69 24.88
CA ASP A 220 1.44 10.83 24.02
C ASP A 220 2.37 12.05 24.24
N ARG A 221 3.02 12.12 25.39
CA ARG A 221 4.02 13.17 25.70
C ARG A 221 5.40 12.86 25.12
N ILE A 222 5.61 11.65 24.64
CA ILE A 222 6.89 11.25 24.07
C ILE A 222 7.02 11.85 22.68
N ASN A 223 8.06 12.64 22.48
CA ASN A 223 8.41 13.16 21.17
C ASN A 223 9.45 12.24 20.51
N PHE A 224 9.12 11.60 19.42
CA PHE A 224 10.03 10.71 18.68
C PHE A 224 11.34 11.38 18.26
N PHE A 225 11.31 12.68 18.00
CA PHE A 225 12.49 13.43 17.57
C PHE A 225 13.48 13.72 18.72
N ASP A 226 13.00 13.66 19.96
CA ASP A 226 13.84 13.91 21.16
C ASP A 226 14.48 12.62 21.69
N ILE A 227 14.14 11.46 21.14
CA ILE A 227 14.67 10.18 21.56
C ILE A 227 16.07 10.00 21.01
N GLU A 228 17.05 9.83 21.92
CA GLU A 228 18.41 9.53 21.54
C GLU A 228 18.49 8.23 20.71
N GLN A 229 19.24 8.24 19.63
CA GLN A 229 19.36 7.10 18.72
C GLN A 229 19.79 5.79 19.42
N LYS A 230 20.60 5.90 20.47
CA LYS A 230 21.06 4.74 21.29
C LYS A 230 19.95 4.05 22.09
N ALA A 231 18.80 4.70 22.31
CA ALA A 231 17.67 4.12 23.02
C ALA A 231 16.86 3.14 22.15
N TRP A 232 17.00 3.25 20.84
CA TRP A 232 16.30 2.40 19.90
C TRP A 232 16.96 1.02 19.78
N LYS A 233 16.16 -0.02 19.90
CA LYS A 233 16.54 -1.41 19.68
C LYS A 233 16.04 -1.86 18.30
N LYS A 234 16.84 -2.65 17.60
CA LYS A 234 16.42 -3.27 16.33
C LYS A 234 15.75 -4.62 16.60
N VAL A 235 14.73 -4.90 15.85
CA VAL A 235 14.00 -6.18 15.90
C VAL A 235 13.51 -6.53 14.50
N LYS A 236 13.39 -7.83 14.23
CA LYS A 236 12.71 -8.31 13.03
C LYS A 236 11.27 -8.66 13.37
N SER A 237 10.32 -8.04 12.67
CA SER A 237 8.91 -8.43 12.74
C SER A 237 8.72 -9.79 12.07
N ALA A 238 7.74 -10.56 12.53
CA ALA A 238 7.27 -11.70 11.76
C ALA A 238 6.55 -11.22 10.49
N CYS A 239 6.53 -12.08 9.47
CA CYS A 239 5.76 -11.79 8.26
C CYS A 239 4.27 -11.66 8.58
N LEU A 240 3.60 -10.76 7.86
CA LEU A 240 2.15 -10.61 7.94
C LEU A 240 1.47 -11.92 7.52
N ASN A 241 0.49 -12.36 8.30
CA ASN A 241 -0.33 -13.53 7.94
C ASN A 241 -1.33 -13.17 6.84
N LYS A 242 -1.77 -11.93 6.82
CA LYS A 242 -2.78 -11.43 5.89
C LYS A 242 -2.63 -9.92 5.67
N THR A 243 -3.04 -9.49 4.51
CA THR A 243 -3.28 -8.09 4.21
C THR A 243 -4.78 -7.85 4.00
N PRO A 244 -5.28 -6.62 4.12
CA PRO A 244 -6.71 -6.33 3.92
C PRO A 244 -7.24 -6.85 2.59
N MET A 245 -6.46 -6.75 1.52
CA MET A 245 -6.86 -7.15 0.16
C MET A 245 -6.41 -8.56 -0.22
N ASN A 246 -5.98 -9.39 0.73
CA ASN A 246 -5.41 -10.73 0.49
C ASN A 246 -4.25 -10.71 -0.51
N GLN A 247 -3.44 -9.65 -0.45
CA GLN A 247 -2.26 -9.52 -1.30
C GLN A 247 -1.18 -10.51 -0.85
N GLN A 248 -0.41 -11.01 -1.81
CA GLN A 248 0.80 -11.76 -1.50
C GLN A 248 1.83 -10.83 -0.85
N VAL A 249 2.41 -11.24 0.27
CA VAL A 249 3.42 -10.46 0.99
C VAL A 249 4.80 -10.75 0.40
N LEU A 250 5.50 -9.70 0.00
CA LEU A 250 6.91 -9.75 -0.38
C LEU A 250 7.74 -9.08 0.71
N VAL A 251 8.84 -9.71 1.09
CA VAL A 251 9.77 -9.15 2.07
C VAL A 251 10.86 -8.37 1.35
N LEU A 252 10.97 -7.08 1.65
CA LEU A 252 12.09 -6.26 1.20
C LEU A 252 13.29 -6.56 2.11
N ASN A 253 14.34 -7.11 1.52
CA ASN A 253 15.56 -7.50 2.22
C ASN A 253 16.79 -6.91 1.55
N ASP A 254 17.96 -7.19 2.12
CA ASP A 254 19.26 -6.68 1.67
C ASP A 254 19.65 -7.12 0.23
N ASP A 255 19.00 -8.15 -0.32
CA ASP A 255 19.24 -8.59 -1.70
C ASP A 255 18.38 -7.80 -2.70
N TYR A 256 17.11 -7.55 -2.34
CA TYR A 256 16.15 -6.93 -3.24
C TYR A 256 16.18 -5.40 -3.19
N GLU A 257 16.36 -4.79 -2.04
CA GLU A 257 16.36 -3.34 -1.90
C GLU A 257 17.47 -2.66 -2.72
N PRO A 258 18.74 -3.08 -2.65
CA PRO A 258 19.80 -2.51 -3.49
C PRO A 258 19.58 -2.79 -4.98
N LEU A 259 19.10 -3.99 -5.33
CA LEU A 259 18.81 -4.37 -6.71
C LEU A 259 17.73 -3.44 -7.32
N LEU A 260 16.64 -3.23 -6.60
CA LEU A 260 15.53 -2.38 -7.03
C LEU A 260 15.97 -0.91 -7.13
N ASN A 261 16.70 -0.42 -6.13
CA ASN A 261 17.25 0.93 -6.13
C ASN A 261 18.21 1.14 -7.31
N ASN A 262 19.13 0.21 -7.56
CA ASN A 262 20.05 0.28 -8.69
C ASN A 262 19.31 0.23 -10.03
N PHE A 263 18.27 -0.59 -10.15
CA PHE A 263 17.44 -0.62 -11.34
C PHE A 263 16.76 0.72 -11.59
N MET A 264 16.20 1.35 -10.56
CA MET A 264 15.54 2.65 -10.69
C MET A 264 16.52 3.76 -11.03
N LYS A 265 17.74 3.71 -10.46
CA LYS A 265 18.81 4.68 -10.71
C LYS A 265 19.50 4.49 -12.08
N ALA A 266 19.54 3.28 -12.62
CA ALA A 266 20.15 3.01 -13.92
C ALA A 266 19.48 3.88 -15.00
N ASN A 267 20.28 4.78 -15.62
CA ASN A 267 19.90 5.83 -16.59
C ASN A 267 19.61 7.23 -16.01
N ILE A 268 19.84 7.46 -14.71
CA ILE A 268 19.77 8.82 -14.13
C ILE A 268 21.18 9.44 -14.20
N HIS A 269 21.74 9.58 -15.38
CA HIS A 269 22.97 10.38 -15.60
C HIS A 269 22.68 11.86 -15.90
N GLU A 270 21.42 12.27 -15.84
CA GLU A 270 20.97 13.61 -16.22
C GLU A 270 20.54 14.44 -15.01
N SER A 271 20.62 15.77 -15.17
CA SER A 271 20.40 16.74 -14.11
C SER A 271 19.09 16.56 -13.34
N ARG A 272 19.03 17.07 -12.11
CA ARG A 272 17.83 17.01 -11.24
C ARG A 272 16.53 17.46 -11.93
N ARG A 273 16.63 18.29 -12.99
CA ARG A 273 15.51 18.81 -13.77
C ARG A 273 14.96 17.77 -14.75
N GLU A 274 15.82 16.89 -15.25
CA GLU A 274 15.48 15.82 -16.19
C GLU A 274 15.01 14.56 -15.51
N ARG A 275 15.34 14.36 -14.20
CA ARG A 275 14.83 13.25 -13.37
C ARG A 275 13.30 13.16 -13.39
N ASN A 276 12.61 14.29 -13.30
CA ASN A 276 11.15 14.33 -13.31
C ASN A 276 10.53 13.93 -14.66
N THR A 277 11.30 13.92 -15.75
CA THR A 277 10.84 13.49 -17.07
C THR A 277 11.15 12.02 -17.37
N LEU A 278 12.20 11.45 -16.75
CA LEU A 278 12.61 10.07 -16.98
C LEU A 278 11.94 9.07 -16.02
N LEU A 279 11.59 9.49 -14.81
CA LEU A 279 10.85 8.71 -13.83
C LEU A 279 9.48 8.20 -14.33
N PRO A 280 8.68 8.97 -15.10
CA PRO A 280 7.37 8.52 -15.55
C PRO A 280 7.36 7.16 -16.25
N ASN A 281 8.45 6.79 -16.94
CA ASN A 281 8.48 5.55 -17.71
C ASN A 281 8.67 4.28 -16.84
N LYS A 282 9.36 4.39 -15.70
CA LYS A 282 9.60 3.23 -14.82
C LYS A 282 8.47 2.97 -13.84
N TYR A 283 7.71 3.98 -13.39
CA TYR A 283 6.57 3.79 -12.50
C TYR A 283 5.47 2.93 -13.10
N PRO A 284 4.98 3.18 -14.34
CA PRO A 284 3.97 2.34 -14.93
C PRO A 284 4.39 0.88 -15.13
N PHE A 285 5.71 0.61 -15.22
CA PHE A 285 6.23 -0.76 -15.29
C PHE A 285 5.94 -1.57 -14.01
N TRP A 286 6.06 -0.93 -12.84
CA TRP A 286 5.79 -1.56 -11.55
C TRP A 286 4.29 -1.65 -11.23
N TYR A 287 3.53 -0.70 -11.74
CA TYR A 287 2.09 -0.68 -11.59
C TYR A 287 1.44 -1.76 -12.47
N PRO A 288 0.52 -2.58 -12.02
CA PRO A 288 -0.17 -2.61 -10.73
C PRO A 288 0.46 -3.54 -9.68
N MET A 289 1.69 -4.02 -9.87
CA MET A 289 2.30 -5.05 -9.03
C MET A 289 2.62 -4.55 -7.62
N ILE A 290 3.45 -3.51 -7.52
CA ILE A 290 3.87 -2.90 -6.27
C ILE A 290 3.84 -1.38 -6.35
N SER A 291 3.87 -0.71 -5.19
CA SER A 291 4.09 0.73 -5.10
C SER A 291 5.59 1.04 -5.11
N VAL A 292 5.97 2.08 -5.84
CA VAL A 292 7.33 2.62 -5.87
C VAL A 292 7.23 4.13 -5.74
N VAL A 293 7.96 4.70 -4.79
CA VAL A 293 7.90 6.14 -4.50
C VAL A 293 9.33 6.71 -4.38
N PRO A 294 9.64 7.88 -4.98
CA PRO A 294 10.95 8.49 -4.82
C PRO A 294 11.17 8.99 -3.38
N CYS A 295 12.37 8.81 -2.85
CA CYS A 295 12.75 9.39 -1.56
C CYS A 295 13.00 10.90 -1.71
N HIS A 296 12.50 11.71 -0.77
CA HIS A 296 12.67 13.16 -0.79
C HIS A 296 14.13 13.62 -0.65
N SER A 297 14.89 12.91 0.16
CA SER A 297 16.22 13.34 0.60
C SER A 297 17.37 12.78 -0.22
N GLY A 298 17.12 11.98 -1.27
CA GLY A 298 18.20 11.30 -1.97
C GLY A 298 17.83 10.77 -3.35
N ASP A 299 18.73 9.93 -3.84
CA ASP A 299 18.58 9.24 -5.12
C ASP A 299 17.90 7.86 -4.95
N ASP A 300 17.39 7.55 -3.75
CA ASP A 300 16.77 6.28 -3.41
C ASP A 300 15.25 6.27 -3.63
N PHE A 301 14.68 5.07 -3.63
CA PHE A 301 13.26 4.84 -3.82
C PHE A 301 12.72 3.99 -2.68
N TYR A 302 11.49 4.29 -2.28
CA TYR A 302 10.75 3.44 -1.35
C TYR A 302 9.93 2.42 -2.12
N PHE A 303 10.16 1.15 -1.82
CA PHE A 303 9.39 0.02 -2.35
C PHE A 303 8.41 -0.55 -1.33
N ASN A 304 8.44 -0.06 -0.10
CA ASN A 304 7.53 -0.48 0.95
C ASN A 304 6.09 -0.09 0.63
N SER A 305 5.18 -1.00 0.87
CA SER A 305 3.76 -0.69 0.81
C SER A 305 3.34 0.14 2.01
N PHE A 306 2.48 1.12 1.79
CA PHE A 306 1.90 1.90 2.87
C PHE A 306 0.59 1.26 3.39
N PRO A 307 0.28 1.39 4.68
CA PRO A 307 1.07 2.07 5.73
C PRO A 307 2.33 1.29 6.10
N THR A 308 3.40 2.00 6.44
CA THR A 308 4.66 1.42 6.92
C THR A 308 4.91 1.85 8.35
N ILE A 309 5.17 0.91 9.26
CA ILE A 309 5.58 1.23 10.63
C ILE A 309 7.08 1.53 10.62
N TRP A 310 7.47 2.71 11.08
CA TRP A 310 8.88 3.09 11.16
C TRP A 310 9.47 2.86 12.54
N SER A 311 8.68 3.10 13.59
CA SER A 311 9.14 2.87 14.96
C SER A 311 7.99 2.60 15.91
N VAL A 312 8.32 1.89 17.00
CA VAL A 312 7.37 1.39 17.98
C VAL A 312 7.85 1.77 19.38
N VAL A 313 6.98 2.38 20.18
CA VAL A 313 7.26 2.73 21.58
C VAL A 313 6.29 2.01 22.48
N PHE A 314 6.79 1.07 23.28
CA PHE A 314 5.98 0.34 24.25
C PHE A 314 5.94 1.07 25.60
N ASN A 315 4.80 0.97 26.28
CA ASN A 315 4.72 1.33 27.70
C ASN A 315 5.39 0.24 28.56
N LYS A 316 5.51 0.50 29.86
CA LYS A 316 6.21 -0.36 30.83
C LYS A 316 5.65 -1.80 30.89
N THR A 317 4.36 -2.00 30.65
CA THR A 317 3.66 -3.30 30.77
C THR A 317 3.45 -4.00 29.44
N HIS A 318 3.86 -3.41 28.32
CA HIS A 318 3.67 -3.93 26.97
C HIS A 318 2.19 -4.21 26.63
N ASP A 319 1.28 -3.42 27.20
CA ASP A 319 -0.14 -3.47 26.89
C ASP A 319 -0.66 -2.21 26.18
N MET A 320 0.22 -1.22 25.99
CA MET A 320 0.00 -0.02 25.19
C MET A 320 1.21 0.26 24.31
N VAL A 321 0.95 0.81 23.15
CA VAL A 321 1.99 1.14 22.17
C VAL A 321 1.64 2.42 21.42
N MET A 322 2.65 3.23 21.15
CA MET A 322 2.61 4.34 20.22
C MET A 322 3.50 4.01 19.01
N LEU A 323 2.96 4.17 17.82
CA LEU A 323 3.64 3.90 16.57
C LEU A 323 3.84 5.18 15.78
N ASN A 324 5.00 5.29 15.15
CA ASN A 324 5.21 6.25 14.07
C ASN A 324 5.01 5.53 12.74
N VAL A 325 3.99 5.96 11.99
CA VAL A 325 3.53 5.26 10.79
C VAL A 325 3.56 6.21 9.60
N GLY A 326 4.23 5.80 8.54
CA GLY A 326 4.08 6.40 7.23
C GLY A 326 2.78 5.91 6.59
N GLU A 327 1.87 6.81 6.30
CA GLU A 327 0.55 6.49 5.74
C GLU A 327 0.53 6.60 4.22
N SER A 328 1.38 7.46 3.71
CA SER A 328 1.66 7.67 2.29
C SER A 328 3.06 8.25 2.15
N PHE A 329 3.42 8.57 0.94
CA PHE A 329 4.71 9.19 0.66
C PHE A 329 4.97 10.50 1.42
N ASN A 330 3.96 11.35 1.55
CA ASN A 330 4.09 12.69 2.13
C ASN A 330 3.43 12.83 3.51
N ASN A 331 2.74 11.80 3.97
CA ASN A 331 1.95 11.87 5.19
C ASN A 331 2.29 10.73 6.13
N GLY A 332 2.34 11.05 7.38
CA GLY A 332 2.46 10.07 8.45
C GLY A 332 1.71 10.49 9.69
N GLY A 333 1.59 9.57 10.63
CA GLY A 333 0.84 9.80 11.84
C GLY A 333 1.31 8.95 13.00
N TYR A 334 0.74 9.24 14.16
CA TYR A 334 0.95 8.50 15.39
C TYR A 334 -0.28 7.65 15.67
N TYR A 335 -0.06 6.35 15.81
CA TYR A 335 -1.10 5.38 16.11
C TYR A 335 -0.91 4.86 17.52
N TYR A 336 -1.95 4.91 18.31
CA TYR A 336 -1.93 4.47 19.70
C TYR A 336 -2.82 3.25 19.83
N LEU A 337 -2.24 2.13 20.24
CA LEU A 337 -2.96 0.88 20.44
C LEU A 337 -2.92 0.45 21.90
N SER A 338 -3.96 -0.23 22.33
CA SER A 338 -3.99 -0.93 23.61
C SER A 338 -4.36 -2.40 23.43
N LYS A 339 -3.79 -3.25 24.27
CA LYS A 339 -4.03 -4.69 24.28
C LYS A 339 -5.12 -5.00 25.30
N LYS A 340 -6.26 -5.55 24.82
CA LYS A 340 -7.37 -5.98 25.66
C LYS A 340 -7.70 -7.42 25.36
N ASN A 341 -7.73 -8.28 26.39
CA ASN A 341 -7.98 -9.72 26.25
C ASN A 341 -7.03 -10.38 25.23
N GLY A 342 -5.75 -10.00 25.25
CA GLY A 342 -4.72 -10.53 24.37
C GLY A 342 -4.77 -9.99 22.93
N LYS A 343 -5.66 -9.07 22.59
CA LYS A 343 -5.81 -8.51 21.23
C LYS A 343 -5.50 -7.02 21.24
N TRP A 344 -4.69 -6.61 20.27
CA TRP A 344 -4.42 -5.21 20.02
C TRP A 344 -5.62 -4.52 19.37
N LYS A 345 -5.89 -3.27 19.79
CA LYS A 345 -6.90 -2.39 19.22
C LYS A 345 -6.36 -0.98 19.13
N LEU A 346 -6.61 -0.33 18.02
CA LEU A 346 -6.35 1.11 17.90
C LEU A 346 -7.31 1.87 18.81
N VAL A 347 -6.78 2.77 19.61
CA VAL A 347 -7.56 3.61 20.53
C VAL A 347 -7.52 5.08 20.14
N MET A 348 -6.46 5.52 19.45
CA MET A 348 -6.32 6.90 18.99
C MET A 348 -5.40 6.93 17.75
N HIS A 349 -5.69 7.85 16.86
CA HIS A 349 -4.86 8.21 15.71
C HIS A 349 -4.67 9.72 15.70
N LYS A 350 -3.45 10.17 15.47
CA LYS A 350 -3.12 11.59 15.30
C LYS A 350 -2.36 11.79 14.00
N HIS A 351 -2.76 12.79 13.23
CA HIS A 351 -1.92 13.24 12.13
C HIS A 351 -0.60 13.79 12.66
N GLY A 352 0.51 13.27 12.18
CA GLY A 352 1.82 13.61 12.70
C GLY A 352 2.54 14.65 11.87
N TRP A 353 2.67 14.42 10.57
CA TRP A 353 3.48 15.26 9.70
C TRP A 353 3.05 15.14 8.23
N VAL A 354 3.26 16.23 7.52
CA VAL A 354 3.17 16.34 6.05
C VAL A 354 4.51 16.88 5.59
N SER A 355 5.19 16.18 4.68
CA SER A 355 6.50 16.59 4.14
C SER A 355 6.39 17.20 2.75
#